data_110bf1737960c199aa5ed0b600eb3ecf
#
_entry.id   110bf1737960c199aa5ed0b600eb3ecf
#
_cell.length_a   1.000
_cell.length_b   1.000
_cell.length_c   1.000
_cell.angle_alpha   90.00
_cell.angle_beta   90.00
_cell.angle_gamma   90.00
#
_symmetry.space_group_name_H-M   'P 1'
#
loop_
_entity.id
_entity.type
_entity.pdbx_description
1 polymer ?
#
loop_
_entity_poly.entity_id
_entity_poly.type
_entity_poly.pdbx_seq_one_letter_code
_entity_poly.pdbx_strand_id
1 'polypeptide(L)'
;MLILNHPLITPLNLIFATEKTKIQNTLPNDFLILTHSDSTTLLQLAKYCQDNHLNFGVIPANITEAMLLINLGAHYLLTSDLTFARHLQKLAETYLFDAKILLCITQEKQIENAIEYGIDGVIFT
;
A
#
# COMPACT_ATOMS: atom_id res chain seq x y z
N MET A 1 -9.24 8.04 -10.20
CA MET A 1 -9.22 7.15 -9.02
C MET A 1 -8.92 5.73 -9.41
N LEU A 2 -7.97 5.10 -8.73
CA LEU A 2 -7.68 3.68 -8.92
C LEU A 2 -8.72 2.84 -8.18
N ILE A 3 -9.21 1.79 -8.82
CA ILE A 3 -10.05 0.78 -8.17
C ILE A 3 -9.38 -0.57 -8.39
N LEU A 4 -8.85 -1.13 -7.32
CA LEU A 4 -8.06 -2.36 -7.38
C LEU A 4 -8.78 -3.51 -6.70
N ASN A 5 -8.62 -4.70 -7.27
CA ASN A 5 -9.13 -5.96 -6.74
C ASN A 5 -10.67 -6.02 -6.59
N HIS A 6 -11.39 -5.27 -7.39
CA HIS A 6 -12.83 -5.46 -7.56
C HIS A 6 -13.02 -6.69 -8.46
N PRO A 7 -14.05 -7.53 -8.27
CA PRO A 7 -14.25 -8.72 -9.08
C PRO A 7 -14.29 -8.47 -10.59
N LEU A 8 -14.74 -7.30 -11.01
CA LEU A 8 -14.87 -6.92 -12.42
C LEU A 8 -13.85 -5.87 -12.86
N ILE A 9 -13.10 -5.28 -11.95
CA ILE A 9 -12.15 -4.19 -12.24
C ILE A 9 -10.81 -4.53 -11.60
N THR A 10 -9.80 -4.73 -12.44
CA THR A 10 -8.43 -5.03 -12.01
C THR A 10 -8.37 -6.07 -10.89
N PRO A 11 -8.92 -7.29 -11.12
CA PRO A 11 -8.82 -8.36 -10.12
C PRO A 11 -7.35 -8.73 -9.93
N LEU A 12 -6.94 -8.91 -8.67
CA LEU A 12 -5.55 -9.14 -8.28
C LEU A 12 -5.43 -10.38 -7.41
N ASN A 13 -4.25 -10.97 -7.42
CA ASN A 13 -3.87 -11.97 -6.43
C ASN A 13 -3.05 -11.26 -5.35
N LEU A 14 -3.70 -10.95 -4.21
CA LEU A 14 -3.06 -10.24 -3.11
C LEU A 14 -2.21 -11.19 -2.29
N ILE A 15 -0.94 -10.82 -2.09
CA ILE A 15 0.00 -11.56 -1.25
C ILE A 15 0.41 -10.65 -0.09
N PHE A 16 -0.03 -10.98 1.12
CA PHE A 16 0.39 -10.28 2.33
C PHE A 16 1.62 -10.99 2.90
N ALA A 17 2.75 -10.33 2.88
CA ALA A 17 4.02 -10.91 3.29
C ALA A 17 4.52 -10.29 4.59
N THR A 18 4.85 -11.15 5.56
CA THR A 18 5.47 -10.77 6.84
C THR A 18 6.90 -11.28 6.95
N GLU A 19 7.38 -12.00 5.94
CA GLU A 19 8.71 -12.59 5.95
C GLU A 19 9.27 -12.72 4.53
N LYS A 20 10.58 -12.80 4.43
CA LYS A 20 11.32 -12.86 3.16
C LYS A 20 10.93 -14.06 2.30
N THR A 21 10.70 -15.23 2.91
CA THR A 21 10.31 -16.45 2.21
C THR A 21 9.03 -16.25 1.39
N LYS A 22 8.05 -15.56 1.97
CA LYS A 22 6.80 -15.26 1.28
C LYS A 22 7.03 -14.37 0.06
N ILE A 23 7.92 -13.39 0.19
CA ILE A 23 8.29 -12.50 -0.91
C ILE A 23 8.97 -13.29 -2.04
N GLN A 24 9.88 -14.18 -1.70
CA GLN A 24 10.63 -14.99 -2.67
C GLN A 24 9.72 -15.89 -3.49
N ASN A 25 8.57 -16.29 -2.95
CA ASN A 25 7.63 -17.19 -3.60
C ASN A 25 6.56 -16.46 -4.43
N THR A 26 6.62 -15.12 -4.51
CA THR A 26 5.65 -14.37 -5.33
C THR A 26 5.95 -14.52 -6.82
N LEU A 27 4.88 -14.46 -7.61
CA LEU A 27 4.95 -14.46 -9.08
C LEU A 27 4.86 -13.03 -9.60
N PRO A 28 5.32 -12.77 -10.85
CA PRO A 28 5.33 -11.40 -11.40
C PRO A 28 3.99 -10.69 -11.40
N ASN A 29 2.87 -11.42 -11.49
CA ASN A 29 1.52 -10.84 -11.52
C ASN A 29 0.88 -10.71 -10.15
N ASP A 30 1.55 -11.15 -9.10
CA ASP A 30 1.04 -11.02 -7.75
C ASP A 30 1.15 -9.57 -7.27
N PHE A 31 0.17 -9.15 -6.46
CA PHE A 31 0.19 -7.84 -5.83
C PHE A 31 0.74 -8.00 -4.40
N LEU A 32 2.00 -7.65 -4.22
CA LEU A 32 2.71 -7.85 -2.96
C LEU A 32 2.45 -6.71 -2.00
N ILE A 33 2.02 -7.05 -0.79
CA ILE A 33 1.77 -6.09 0.29
C ILE A 33 2.59 -6.53 1.51
N LEU A 34 3.50 -5.67 1.96
CA LEU A 34 4.32 -5.93 3.14
C LEU A 34 3.61 -5.42 4.39
N THR A 35 3.60 -6.23 5.42
CA THR A 35 3.05 -5.85 6.73
C THR A 35 3.86 -6.55 7.83
N HIS A 36 4.10 -5.86 8.94
CA HIS A 36 4.76 -6.43 10.10
C HIS A 36 4.53 -5.55 11.33
N SER A 37 4.41 -6.18 12.49
CA SER A 37 4.26 -5.46 13.76
C SER A 37 5.55 -4.79 14.21
N ASP A 38 6.71 -5.34 13.81
CA ASP A 38 8.02 -4.75 14.11
C ASP A 38 8.48 -3.87 12.96
N SER A 39 8.65 -2.57 13.26
CA SER A 39 9.02 -1.56 12.26
C SER A 39 10.35 -1.87 11.59
N THR A 40 11.36 -2.27 12.37
CA THR A 40 12.68 -2.59 11.82
C THR A 40 12.60 -3.73 10.81
N THR A 41 11.84 -4.78 11.12
CA THR A 41 11.63 -5.90 10.21
C THR A 41 10.92 -5.46 8.94
N LEU A 42 9.88 -4.62 9.05
CA LEU A 42 9.15 -4.11 7.89
C LEU A 42 10.08 -3.31 6.97
N LEU A 43 10.92 -2.45 7.54
CA LEU A 43 11.88 -1.68 6.75
C LEU A 43 12.91 -2.57 6.06
N GLN A 44 13.36 -3.63 6.71
CA GLN A 44 14.27 -4.60 6.11
C GLN A 44 13.63 -5.36 4.95
N LEU A 45 12.35 -5.73 5.07
CA LEU A 45 11.61 -6.37 3.98
C LEU A 45 11.44 -5.41 2.79
N ALA A 46 11.14 -4.15 3.06
CA ALA A 46 11.04 -3.13 2.01
C ALA A 46 12.38 -2.95 1.29
N LYS A 47 13.48 -2.89 2.04
CA LYS A 47 14.83 -2.78 1.45
C LYS A 47 15.13 -3.99 0.57
N TYR A 48 14.77 -5.18 1.01
CA TYR A 48 14.94 -6.39 0.20
C TYR A 48 14.18 -6.28 -1.12
N CYS A 49 12.92 -5.82 -1.08
CA CYS A 49 12.13 -5.64 -2.30
C CYS A 49 12.75 -4.58 -3.22
N GLN A 50 13.23 -3.48 -2.66
CA GLN A 50 13.89 -2.43 -3.43
C GLN A 50 15.14 -2.97 -4.13
N ASP A 51 15.97 -3.71 -3.41
CA ASP A 51 17.22 -4.27 -3.96
C ASP A 51 16.97 -5.29 -5.07
N ASN A 52 15.81 -5.95 -5.04
CA ASN A 52 15.42 -6.95 -6.03
C ASN A 52 14.48 -6.39 -7.10
N HIS A 53 14.27 -5.08 -7.13
CA HIS A 53 13.42 -4.39 -8.11
C HIS A 53 11.98 -4.91 -8.15
N LEU A 54 11.43 -5.25 -6.99
CA LEU A 54 10.06 -5.72 -6.87
C LEU A 54 9.12 -4.55 -6.61
N ASN A 55 7.95 -4.56 -7.27
CA ASN A 55 6.89 -3.64 -6.94
C ASN A 55 6.18 -4.11 -5.67
N PHE A 56 5.91 -3.20 -4.75
CA PHE A 56 5.28 -3.58 -3.49
C PHE A 56 4.49 -2.43 -2.88
N GLY A 57 3.43 -2.80 -2.17
CA GLY A 57 2.72 -1.91 -1.28
C GLY A 57 3.06 -2.24 0.17
N VAL A 58 2.74 -1.34 1.07
CA VAL A 58 2.98 -1.49 2.50
C VAL A 58 1.79 -1.00 3.31
N ILE A 59 1.64 -1.53 4.52
CA ILE A 59 0.66 -1.06 5.49
C ILE A 59 1.44 -0.40 6.63
N PRO A 60 1.66 0.92 6.57
CA PRO A 60 2.44 1.62 7.60
C PRO A 60 1.63 1.80 8.88
N ALA A 61 2.30 1.76 10.02
CA ALA A 61 1.68 1.95 11.33
C ALA A 61 1.53 3.44 11.70
N ASN A 62 2.38 4.30 11.15
CA ASN A 62 2.39 5.73 11.46
C ASN A 62 3.08 6.52 10.33
N ILE A 63 3.07 7.84 10.46
CA ILE A 63 3.63 8.73 9.43
C ILE A 63 5.14 8.56 9.27
N THR A 64 5.87 8.43 10.35
CA THR A 64 7.33 8.25 10.28
C THR A 64 7.68 6.98 9.49
N GLU A 65 7.02 5.88 9.80
CA GLU A 65 7.22 4.61 9.09
C GLU A 65 6.84 4.75 7.61
N ALA A 66 5.72 5.42 7.32
CA ALA A 66 5.29 5.67 5.95
C ALA A 66 6.36 6.42 5.15
N MET A 67 6.95 7.48 5.72
CA MET A 67 7.98 8.25 5.04
C MET A 67 9.24 7.43 4.77
N LEU A 68 9.65 6.60 5.72
CA LEU A 68 10.79 5.71 5.54
C LEU A 68 10.52 4.69 4.43
N LEU A 69 9.31 4.11 4.41
CA LEU A 69 8.93 3.13 3.40
C LEU A 69 8.87 3.72 1.99
N ILE A 70 8.40 4.96 1.85
CA ILE A 70 8.41 5.67 0.57
C ILE A 70 9.86 5.80 0.07
N ASN A 71 10.79 6.16 0.95
CA ASN A 71 12.20 6.30 0.59
C ASN A 71 12.87 4.96 0.30
N LEU A 72 12.26 3.86 0.72
CA LEU A 72 12.68 2.51 0.37
C LEU A 72 11.96 1.97 -0.88
N GLY A 73 11.23 2.83 -1.59
CA GLY A 73 10.67 2.48 -2.88
C GLY A 73 9.28 1.89 -2.88
N ALA A 74 8.52 2.04 -1.80
CA ALA A 74 7.13 1.59 -1.76
C ALA A 74 6.31 2.26 -2.87
N HIS A 75 5.54 1.46 -3.61
CA HIS A 75 4.70 1.92 -4.70
C HIS A 75 3.30 2.31 -4.23
N TYR A 76 2.83 1.69 -3.14
CA TYR A 76 1.51 1.92 -2.57
C TYR A 76 1.59 1.96 -1.06
N LEU A 77 0.85 2.89 -0.46
CA LEU A 77 0.63 2.93 0.98
C LEU A 77 -0.84 2.59 1.21
N LEU A 78 -1.09 1.54 1.99
CA LEU A 78 -2.43 1.03 2.24
C LEU A 78 -2.83 1.27 3.69
N THR A 79 -4.08 1.66 3.90
CA THR A 79 -4.68 1.73 5.23
C THR A 79 -6.19 1.56 5.13
N SER A 80 -6.79 0.95 6.15
CA SER A 80 -8.25 0.89 6.28
C SER A 80 -8.83 2.08 7.08
N ASP A 81 -7.97 2.93 7.64
CA ASP A 81 -8.36 4.10 8.41
C ASP A 81 -8.45 5.32 7.51
N LEU A 82 -9.67 5.82 7.30
CA LEU A 82 -9.92 6.97 6.42
C LEU A 82 -9.18 8.22 6.88
N THR A 83 -9.11 8.48 8.18
CA THR A 83 -8.41 9.64 8.73
C THR A 83 -6.91 9.58 8.42
N PHE A 84 -6.32 8.40 8.58
CA PHE A 84 -4.91 8.20 8.25
C PHE A 84 -4.67 8.32 6.74
N ALA A 85 -5.57 7.76 5.92
CA ALA A 85 -5.50 7.87 4.46
C ALA A 85 -5.52 9.34 4.01
N ARG A 86 -6.39 10.16 4.61
CA ARG A 86 -6.46 11.60 4.32
C ARG A 86 -5.15 12.29 4.65
N HIS A 87 -4.56 11.97 5.79
CA HIS A 87 -3.29 12.57 6.22
C HIS A 87 -2.16 12.19 5.26
N LEU A 88 -2.08 10.91 4.89
CA LEU A 88 -1.09 10.44 3.92
C LEU A 88 -1.28 11.11 2.57
N GLN A 89 -2.52 11.25 2.10
CA GLN A 89 -2.82 11.89 0.82
C GLN A 89 -2.37 13.34 0.80
N LYS A 90 -2.57 14.06 1.90
CA LYS A 90 -2.13 15.44 2.03
C LYS A 90 -0.61 15.56 1.96
N LEU A 91 0.10 14.64 2.61
CA LEU A 91 1.56 14.58 2.53
C LEU A 91 2.03 14.23 1.12
N ALA A 92 1.34 13.31 0.45
CA ALA A 92 1.66 12.95 -0.93
C ALA A 92 1.58 14.16 -1.87
N GLU A 93 0.57 14.99 -1.70
CA GLU A 93 0.37 16.20 -2.50
C GLU A 93 1.42 17.27 -2.17
N THR A 94 1.76 17.41 -0.89
CA THR A 94 2.73 18.41 -0.42
C THR A 94 4.14 18.08 -0.88
N TYR A 95 4.55 16.81 -0.72
CA TYR A 95 5.92 16.37 -1.01
C TYR A 95 6.06 15.71 -2.38
N LEU A 96 4.97 15.59 -3.13
CA LEU A 96 4.94 15.07 -4.50
C LEU A 96 5.60 13.69 -4.63
N PHE A 97 5.38 12.80 -3.68
CA PHE A 97 5.93 11.46 -3.82
C PHE A 97 5.07 10.58 -4.74
N ASP A 98 5.73 9.62 -5.42
CA ASP A 98 5.08 8.81 -6.44
C ASP A 98 4.18 7.71 -5.90
N ALA A 99 4.39 7.29 -4.66
CA ALA A 99 3.56 6.26 -4.04
C ALA A 99 2.09 6.68 -4.01
N LYS A 100 1.19 5.74 -4.38
CA LYS A 100 -0.25 5.98 -4.36
C LYS A 100 -0.83 5.60 -3.02
N ILE A 101 -1.76 6.41 -2.53
CA ILE A 101 -2.47 6.15 -1.28
C ILE A 101 -3.72 5.35 -1.60
N LEU A 102 -3.87 4.18 -1.00
CA LEU A 102 -5.00 3.29 -1.21
C LEU A 102 -5.76 3.07 0.10
N LEU A 103 -7.07 3.31 0.05
CA LEU A 103 -7.96 2.97 1.15
C LEU A 103 -8.40 1.51 0.98
N CYS A 104 -8.13 0.68 2.00
CA CYS A 104 -8.60 -0.71 2.01
C CYS A 104 -10.08 -0.72 2.34
N ILE A 105 -10.89 -1.34 1.48
CA ILE A 105 -12.34 -1.37 1.63
C ILE A 105 -12.88 -2.79 1.43
N THR A 106 -14.10 -3.01 1.87
CA THR A 106 -14.81 -4.30 1.70
C THR A 106 -16.12 -4.14 0.93
N GLN A 107 -16.65 -2.93 0.80
CA GLN A 107 -17.94 -2.65 0.17
C GLN A 107 -17.82 -1.49 -0.80
N GLU A 108 -18.55 -1.57 -1.90
CA GLU A 108 -18.52 -0.55 -2.97
C GLU A 108 -18.90 0.85 -2.48
N LYS A 109 -19.83 0.96 -1.54
CA LYS A 109 -20.24 2.26 -1.01
C LYS A 109 -19.11 3.03 -0.32
N GLN A 110 -18.07 2.35 0.13
CA GLN A 110 -16.90 2.99 0.75
C GLN A 110 -16.06 3.78 -0.26
N ILE A 111 -16.27 3.56 -1.55
CA ILE A 111 -15.62 4.36 -2.60
C ILE A 111 -15.98 5.84 -2.46
N GLU A 112 -17.20 6.15 -2.06
CA GLU A 112 -17.63 7.53 -1.86
C GLU A 112 -16.77 8.26 -0.83
N ASN A 113 -16.36 7.57 0.24
CA ASN A 113 -15.48 8.14 1.26
C ASN A 113 -14.11 8.52 0.67
N ALA A 114 -13.56 7.67 -0.17
CA ALA A 114 -12.28 7.94 -0.83
C ALA A 114 -12.38 9.12 -1.81
N ILE A 115 -13.47 9.18 -2.57
CA ILE A 115 -13.72 10.28 -3.51
C ILE A 115 -13.84 11.61 -2.76
N GLU A 116 -14.58 11.64 -1.67
CA GLU A 116 -14.83 12.87 -0.89
C GLU A 116 -13.52 13.52 -0.44
N TYR A 117 -12.52 12.73 -0.08
CA TYR A 117 -11.25 13.24 0.42
C TYR A 117 -10.10 13.18 -0.59
N GLY A 118 -10.42 12.90 -1.85
CA GLY A 118 -9.43 12.91 -2.92
C GLY A 118 -8.33 11.87 -2.78
N ILE A 119 -8.64 10.71 -2.16
CA ILE A 119 -7.69 9.61 -2.02
C ILE A 119 -7.37 9.03 -3.41
N ASP A 120 -6.10 8.65 -3.65
CA ASP A 120 -5.65 8.16 -4.96
C ASP A 120 -6.43 6.95 -5.46
N GLY A 121 -6.80 6.06 -4.56
CA GLY A 121 -7.56 4.87 -4.94
C GLY A 121 -8.06 4.06 -3.77
N VAL A 122 -8.74 2.98 -4.11
CA VAL A 122 -9.25 1.99 -3.16
C VAL A 122 -8.78 0.61 -3.58
N ILE A 123 -8.68 -0.28 -2.61
CA ILE A 123 -8.37 -1.69 -2.86
C ILE A 123 -9.32 -2.55 -2.03
N PHE A 124 -9.97 -3.50 -2.69
CA PHE A 124 -10.85 -4.47 -2.02
C PHE A 124 -10.00 -5.56 -1.37
N THR A 125 -10.13 -5.69 -0.07
CA THR A 125 -9.34 -6.67 0.72
C THR A 125 -10.20 -7.64 1.50
#